data_8a9a04d5d0b3aeb51c5fb1b070479383
#
_entry.id   8a9a04d5d0b3aeb51c5fb1b070479383
#
_cell.length_a   1.000
_cell.length_b   1.000
_cell.length_c   1.000
_cell.angle_alpha   90.00
_cell.angle_beta   90.00
_cell.angle_gamma   90.00
#
_symmetry.space_group_name_H-M   'P 1'
#
loop_
_entity.id
_entity.type
_entity.pdbx_description
1 polymer ?
#
loop_
_entity_poly.entity_id
_entity_poly.type
_entity_poly.pdbx_seq_one_letter_code
_entity_poly.pdbx_strand_id
1 'polypeptide(L)'
;MNQLKEVVNAVLEQQKSQLAPSTYGARKNYLKHLAEYGDYMGISVPCQELYDAYISRAVTPDLRFQLLHAVRLIDKEARTKALTPEGKLYNEPKLPSFSEADEVLRNAAFPINDGRIDTGYLIRRAESEMAYLHLSASTRWQYMQAWRELYTFLYLSQSTVFTRESCNAFVEDTAQKHQNGSLNEWKRKIRRRSVCVLLEVADTGRFQWKRFISKKTCCSDDTLETLRQQYLTFLQTRNFEKKTIALYDYAFRYFIKGTETTDVSSLRELQPSQIQSLLVFLAKRLCLNSRGTVFPIIRQILSYLYAAGFIPTDFSGMILTPAYKKTHLRPYITASDEEKLFRAMEDAPLRTKAMMRLGLRLGLRDIDICSLRFSQIDWNNDQIILEQEKTGVTLCLPLLEDVGNAIMDYILNERPAEAEKNPYVFVRMQAPYKKLESMYMVCSKLFEKAKIQTINRDSHGVHVCRYTLTHKLLLNRIPHQVITDALGHVSKESDKPYLSMEEQMLKECPLDFSLIGQKYWKEGDDFV
;
A
#
# COMPACT_ATOMS: atom_id res chain seq x y z
N MET A 1 -15.63 43.65 -40.12
CA MET A 1 -16.05 43.50 -38.68
C MET A 1 -15.27 42.35 -38.09
N ASN A 2 -14.63 42.52 -36.93
CA ASN A 2 -13.80 41.43 -36.36
C ASN A 2 -14.68 40.49 -35.53
N GLN A 3 -15.17 39.43 -36.20
CA GLN A 3 -16.09 38.46 -35.59
C GLN A 3 -15.49 37.78 -34.34
N LEU A 4 -14.17 37.59 -34.31
CA LEU A 4 -13.49 37.03 -33.13
C LEU A 4 -13.66 37.94 -31.91
N LYS A 5 -13.51 39.24 -32.05
CA LYS A 5 -13.71 40.22 -30.96
C LYS A 5 -15.16 40.27 -30.48
N GLU A 6 -16.10 40.12 -31.38
CA GLU A 6 -17.53 40.08 -31.04
C GLU A 6 -17.86 38.84 -30.20
N VAL A 7 -17.30 37.67 -30.56
CA VAL A 7 -17.45 36.45 -29.82
C VAL A 7 -16.79 36.55 -28.44
N VAL A 8 -15.57 37.11 -28.38
CA VAL A 8 -14.85 37.33 -27.10
C VAL A 8 -15.65 38.22 -26.16
N ASN A 9 -16.20 39.33 -26.67
CA ASN A 9 -17.00 40.25 -25.88
C ASN A 9 -18.30 39.59 -25.38
N ALA A 10 -18.98 38.81 -26.19
CA ALA A 10 -20.18 38.09 -25.83
C ALA A 10 -19.91 37.10 -24.69
N VAL A 11 -18.81 36.32 -24.78
CA VAL A 11 -18.39 35.41 -23.70
C VAL A 11 -18.04 36.15 -22.41
N LEU A 12 -17.38 37.31 -22.52
CA LEU A 12 -17.02 38.13 -21.36
C LEU A 12 -18.26 38.67 -20.64
N GLU A 13 -19.24 39.18 -21.37
CA GLU A 13 -20.50 39.66 -20.78
C GLU A 13 -21.27 38.52 -20.09
N GLN A 14 -21.37 37.38 -20.73
CA GLN A 14 -22.03 36.21 -20.15
C GLN A 14 -21.35 35.73 -18.85
N GLN A 15 -20.02 35.76 -18.78
CA GLN A 15 -19.28 35.29 -17.60
C GLN A 15 -19.20 36.32 -16.47
N LYS A 16 -19.38 37.59 -16.73
CA LYS A 16 -19.32 38.67 -15.74
C LYS A 16 -20.35 38.50 -14.61
N SER A 17 -21.53 38.00 -14.95
CA SER A 17 -22.61 37.76 -13.95
C SER A 17 -22.52 36.41 -13.27
N GLN A 18 -21.71 35.49 -13.78
CA GLN A 18 -21.67 34.09 -13.31
C GLN A 18 -20.45 33.76 -12.43
N LEU A 19 -19.44 34.61 -12.41
CA LEU A 19 -18.15 34.28 -11.78
C LEU A 19 -17.77 35.27 -10.67
N ALA A 20 -17.01 34.78 -9.71
CA ALA A 20 -16.34 35.62 -8.72
C ALA A 20 -15.36 36.60 -9.38
N PRO A 21 -15.21 37.83 -8.89
CA PRO A 21 -14.39 38.88 -9.53
C PRO A 21 -12.95 38.47 -9.86
N SER A 22 -12.30 37.70 -8.97
CA SER A 22 -10.94 37.21 -9.16
C SER A 22 -10.84 36.19 -10.32
N THR A 23 -11.79 35.25 -10.37
CA THR A 23 -11.88 34.24 -11.43
C THR A 23 -12.22 34.87 -12.77
N TYR A 24 -13.13 35.84 -12.78
CA TYR A 24 -13.48 36.61 -13.99
C TYR A 24 -12.27 37.39 -14.51
N GLY A 25 -11.51 38.06 -13.63
CA GLY A 25 -10.32 38.82 -13.99
C GLY A 25 -9.26 37.95 -14.68
N ALA A 26 -8.98 36.76 -14.14
CA ALA A 26 -8.03 35.84 -14.76
C ALA A 26 -8.52 35.36 -16.13
N ARG A 27 -9.78 34.97 -16.28
CA ARG A 27 -10.34 34.51 -17.56
C ARG A 27 -10.39 35.60 -18.61
N LYS A 28 -10.74 36.81 -18.21
CA LYS A 28 -10.76 38.00 -19.08
C LYS A 28 -9.40 38.21 -19.75
N ASN A 29 -8.31 38.02 -19.03
CA ASN A 29 -6.96 38.17 -19.60
C ASN A 29 -6.71 37.17 -20.73
N TYR A 30 -6.96 35.88 -20.51
CA TYR A 30 -6.73 34.84 -21.52
C TYR A 30 -7.63 35.01 -22.74
N LEU A 31 -8.89 35.45 -22.58
CA LEU A 31 -9.82 35.71 -23.67
C LEU A 31 -9.39 36.93 -24.51
N LYS A 32 -8.94 38.00 -23.85
CA LYS A 32 -8.38 39.17 -24.55
C LYS A 32 -7.11 38.84 -25.28
N HIS A 33 -6.19 38.09 -24.67
CA HIS A 33 -4.96 37.62 -25.32
C HIS A 33 -5.24 36.76 -26.55
N LEU A 34 -6.31 35.96 -26.55
CA LEU A 34 -6.70 35.21 -27.75
C LEU A 34 -7.14 36.13 -28.89
N ALA A 35 -7.90 37.20 -28.58
CA ALA A 35 -8.30 38.18 -29.57
C ALA A 35 -7.10 38.98 -30.14
N GLU A 36 -6.19 39.41 -29.28
CA GLU A 36 -4.94 40.07 -29.64
C GLU A 36 -4.03 39.17 -30.49
N TYR A 37 -3.98 37.89 -30.16
CA TYR A 37 -3.22 36.92 -30.95
C TYR A 37 -3.86 36.68 -32.33
N GLY A 38 -5.19 36.69 -32.42
CA GLY A 38 -5.90 36.66 -33.68
C GLY A 38 -5.53 37.88 -34.58
N ASP A 39 -5.50 39.08 -33.99
CA ASP A 39 -5.06 40.27 -34.68
C ASP A 39 -3.61 40.15 -35.19
N TYR A 40 -2.71 39.61 -34.36
CA TYR A 40 -1.31 39.36 -34.73
C TYR A 40 -1.17 38.36 -35.89
N MET A 41 -1.98 37.31 -35.92
CA MET A 41 -2.01 36.30 -36.98
C MET A 41 -2.79 36.75 -38.23
N GLY A 42 -3.44 37.91 -38.20
CA GLY A 42 -4.31 38.38 -39.26
C GLY A 42 -5.64 37.60 -39.37
N ILE A 43 -6.02 36.84 -38.33
CA ILE A 43 -7.22 36.01 -38.30
C ILE A 43 -8.32 36.73 -37.50
N SER A 44 -9.37 37.13 -38.18
CA SER A 44 -10.49 37.88 -37.62
C SER A 44 -11.75 37.01 -37.32
N VAL A 45 -11.68 35.72 -37.62
CA VAL A 45 -12.78 34.74 -37.44
C VAL A 45 -12.31 33.61 -36.55
N PRO A 46 -13.15 33.13 -35.62
CA PRO A 46 -12.85 31.91 -34.86
C PRO A 46 -12.64 30.72 -35.81
N CYS A 47 -11.46 30.10 -35.77
CA CYS A 47 -11.14 28.97 -36.64
C CYS A 47 -10.12 28.03 -35.94
N GLN A 48 -10.03 26.79 -36.45
CA GLN A 48 -9.16 25.76 -35.90
C GLN A 48 -7.68 26.16 -35.90
N GLU A 49 -7.22 26.80 -36.98
CA GLU A 49 -5.84 27.24 -37.14
C GLU A 49 -5.43 28.23 -36.04
N LEU A 50 -6.29 29.20 -35.74
CA LEU A 50 -6.08 30.14 -34.63
C LEU A 50 -5.99 29.42 -33.29
N TYR A 51 -6.88 28.46 -33.06
CA TYR A 51 -6.93 27.73 -31.80
C TYR A 51 -5.70 26.89 -31.58
N ASP A 52 -5.26 26.13 -32.58
CA ASP A 52 -4.06 25.31 -32.52
C ASP A 52 -2.80 26.16 -32.31
N ALA A 53 -2.68 27.26 -33.05
CA ALA A 53 -1.57 28.19 -32.91
C ALA A 53 -1.55 28.84 -31.50
N TYR A 54 -2.72 29.25 -30.98
CA TYR A 54 -2.81 29.84 -29.65
C TYR A 54 -2.44 28.88 -28.54
N ILE A 55 -2.88 27.62 -28.62
CA ILE A 55 -2.59 26.59 -27.65
C ILE A 55 -1.12 26.16 -27.70
N SER A 56 -0.50 26.16 -28.88
CA SER A 56 0.92 25.79 -29.04
C SER A 56 1.88 26.73 -28.30
N ARG A 57 1.45 27.93 -27.94
CA ARG A 57 2.21 28.90 -27.13
C ARG A 57 2.41 28.49 -25.69
N ALA A 58 1.71 27.47 -25.23
CA ALA A 58 1.79 27.03 -23.83
C ALA A 58 3.14 26.37 -23.54
N VAL A 59 3.96 27.02 -22.71
CA VAL A 59 5.24 26.50 -22.20
C VAL A 59 5.09 25.65 -20.93
N THR A 60 3.93 25.73 -20.26
CA THR A 60 3.64 24.93 -19.05
C THR A 60 2.28 24.24 -19.15
N PRO A 61 2.08 23.10 -18.46
CA PRO A 61 0.79 22.41 -18.44
C PRO A 61 -0.36 23.28 -17.93
N ASP A 62 -0.10 24.11 -16.91
CA ASP A 62 -1.11 25.01 -16.34
C ASP A 62 -1.52 26.10 -17.34
N LEU A 63 -0.55 26.69 -18.03
CA LEU A 63 -0.83 27.66 -19.10
C LEU A 63 -1.63 27.01 -20.22
N ARG A 64 -1.25 25.80 -20.65
CA ARG A 64 -2.00 25.06 -21.68
C ARG A 64 -3.45 24.83 -21.27
N PHE A 65 -3.71 24.48 -20.01
CA PHE A 65 -5.07 24.33 -19.51
C PHE A 65 -5.88 25.62 -19.60
N GLN A 66 -5.27 26.76 -19.25
CA GLN A 66 -5.92 28.07 -19.33
C GLN A 66 -6.21 28.49 -20.79
N LEU A 67 -5.25 28.28 -21.69
CA LEU A 67 -5.43 28.57 -23.11
C LEU A 67 -6.50 27.68 -23.74
N LEU A 68 -6.49 26.40 -23.48
CA LEU A 68 -7.54 25.46 -23.89
C LEU A 68 -8.92 25.88 -23.39
N HIS A 69 -9.01 26.30 -22.13
CA HIS A 69 -10.27 26.74 -21.57
C HIS A 69 -10.81 27.99 -22.26
N ALA A 70 -9.93 28.98 -22.55
CA ALA A 70 -10.29 30.16 -23.30
C ALA A 70 -10.80 29.81 -24.72
N VAL A 71 -10.07 28.94 -25.42
CA VAL A 71 -10.47 28.47 -26.76
C VAL A 71 -11.83 27.79 -26.74
N ARG A 72 -12.09 26.89 -25.77
CA ARG A 72 -13.38 26.19 -25.63
C ARG A 72 -14.57 27.13 -25.42
N LEU A 73 -14.37 28.21 -24.67
CA LEU A 73 -15.41 29.19 -24.43
C LEU A 73 -15.75 29.97 -25.72
N ILE A 74 -14.70 30.41 -26.43
CA ILE A 74 -14.87 31.12 -27.71
C ILE A 74 -15.52 30.24 -28.76
N ASP A 75 -15.06 28.99 -28.85
CA ASP A 75 -15.61 28.05 -29.81
C ASP A 75 -17.09 27.71 -29.55
N LYS A 76 -17.45 27.48 -28.29
CA LYS A 76 -18.84 27.24 -27.92
C LYS A 76 -19.74 28.40 -28.38
N GLU A 77 -19.32 29.65 -28.13
CA GLU A 77 -20.08 30.83 -28.50
C GLU A 77 -20.09 31.06 -30.02
N ALA A 78 -18.96 30.82 -30.69
CA ALA A 78 -18.84 30.93 -32.15
C ALA A 78 -19.79 29.94 -32.87
N ARG A 79 -19.94 28.74 -32.36
CA ARG A 79 -20.91 27.74 -32.86
C ARG A 79 -22.34 28.17 -32.63
N THR A 80 -22.65 28.69 -31.45
CA THR A 80 -23.99 29.21 -31.16
C THR A 80 -24.39 30.29 -32.15
N LYS A 81 -23.42 31.05 -32.65
CA LYS A 81 -23.60 32.10 -33.67
C LYS A 81 -23.40 31.62 -35.11
N ALA A 82 -23.24 30.30 -35.33
CA ALA A 82 -22.98 29.70 -36.64
C ALA A 82 -21.77 30.32 -37.42
N LEU A 83 -20.75 30.79 -36.68
CA LEU A 83 -19.59 31.44 -37.25
C LEU A 83 -18.44 30.48 -37.58
N THR A 84 -18.48 29.27 -37.10
CA THR A 84 -17.50 28.23 -37.40
C THR A 84 -18.15 27.13 -38.22
N PRO A 85 -17.57 26.72 -39.36
CA PRO A 85 -18.00 25.52 -40.06
C PRO A 85 -17.78 24.32 -39.15
N GLU A 86 -18.50 23.20 -39.41
CA GLU A 86 -18.38 21.93 -38.70
C GLU A 86 -16.93 21.41 -38.75
N GLY A 87 -16.09 21.96 -37.91
CA GLY A 87 -14.70 21.51 -37.72
C GLY A 87 -14.59 20.63 -36.49
N LYS A 88 -13.58 19.76 -36.47
CA LYS A 88 -13.16 18.99 -35.31
C LYS A 88 -12.72 19.95 -34.18
N LEU A 89 -13.66 20.50 -33.48
CA LEU A 89 -13.33 21.28 -32.33
C LEU A 89 -13.00 20.38 -31.16
N TYR A 90 -12.10 20.84 -30.33
CA TYR A 90 -11.75 20.38 -28.99
C TYR A 90 -12.94 19.82 -28.17
N ASN A 91 -13.95 19.27 -28.86
CA ASN A 91 -14.95 18.40 -28.33
C ASN A 91 -14.24 17.11 -27.95
N GLU A 92 -13.58 17.13 -26.78
CA GLU A 92 -13.40 15.87 -26.07
C GLU A 92 -14.75 15.17 -26.08
N PRO A 93 -14.81 13.94 -26.59
CA PRO A 93 -16.06 13.20 -26.56
C PRO A 93 -16.56 13.26 -25.12
N LYS A 94 -17.76 13.81 -24.93
CA LYS A 94 -18.35 13.93 -23.60
C LYS A 94 -18.62 12.53 -23.13
N LEU A 95 -17.78 12.02 -22.24
CA LEU A 95 -18.21 10.90 -21.42
C LEU A 95 -19.50 11.32 -20.72
N PRO A 96 -20.54 10.48 -20.78
CA PRO A 96 -21.78 10.76 -20.08
C PRO A 96 -21.50 11.16 -18.63
N SER A 97 -22.25 12.08 -18.08
CA SER A 97 -22.16 12.42 -16.65
C SER A 97 -22.61 11.20 -15.84
N PHE A 98 -21.79 10.73 -14.93
CA PHE A 98 -22.12 9.61 -14.04
C PHE A 98 -22.33 10.17 -12.64
N SER A 99 -23.49 9.98 -12.07
CA SER A 99 -23.84 10.58 -10.79
C SER A 99 -23.96 9.59 -9.64
N GLU A 100 -24.34 8.34 -9.88
CA GLU A 100 -24.64 7.38 -8.81
C GLU A 100 -24.20 5.95 -9.13
N ALA A 101 -24.13 5.10 -8.09
CA ALA A 101 -23.88 3.69 -8.26
C ALA A 101 -25.05 3.05 -9.03
N ASP A 102 -24.79 2.61 -10.23
CA ASP A 102 -25.77 1.93 -11.07
C ASP A 102 -25.73 0.43 -10.78
N GLU A 103 -26.64 -0.03 -9.91
CA GLU A 103 -26.74 -1.46 -9.55
C GLU A 103 -27.15 -2.34 -10.74
N VAL A 104 -27.97 -1.82 -11.64
CA VAL A 104 -28.37 -2.53 -12.85
C VAL A 104 -27.15 -2.76 -13.73
N LEU A 105 -26.38 -1.71 -13.99
CA LEU A 105 -25.14 -1.81 -14.75
C LEU A 105 -24.14 -2.75 -14.06
N ARG A 106 -24.04 -2.68 -12.73
CA ARG A 106 -23.12 -3.49 -11.93
C ARG A 106 -23.46 -4.98 -11.97
N ASN A 107 -24.75 -5.33 -12.02
CA ASN A 107 -25.23 -6.71 -12.04
C ASN A 107 -25.47 -7.26 -13.46
N ALA A 108 -25.41 -6.39 -14.47
CA ALA A 108 -25.50 -6.81 -15.85
C ALA A 108 -24.39 -7.82 -16.21
N ALA A 109 -24.72 -8.76 -17.10
CA ALA A 109 -23.72 -9.66 -17.67
C ALA A 109 -22.58 -8.84 -18.29
N PHE A 110 -21.34 -9.21 -17.93
CA PHE A 110 -20.16 -8.51 -18.40
C PHE A 110 -19.41 -9.40 -19.40
N PRO A 111 -19.06 -8.90 -20.60
CA PRO A 111 -18.33 -9.68 -21.59
C PRO A 111 -16.88 -9.89 -21.14
N ILE A 112 -16.66 -10.89 -20.29
CA ILE A 112 -15.31 -11.26 -19.84
C ILE A 112 -14.60 -11.93 -21.01
N ASN A 113 -13.40 -11.45 -21.35
CA ASN A 113 -12.53 -11.98 -22.42
C ASN A 113 -12.99 -11.80 -23.87
N ASP A 114 -13.96 -10.96 -24.15
CA ASP A 114 -14.41 -10.72 -25.54
C ASP A 114 -13.43 -9.80 -26.35
N GLY A 115 -12.32 -9.39 -25.78
CA GLY A 115 -11.22 -8.66 -26.43
C GLY A 115 -11.59 -7.27 -27.01
N ARG A 116 -12.87 -6.93 -27.08
CA ARG A 116 -13.39 -5.70 -27.71
C ARG A 116 -14.50 -5.06 -26.87
N ILE A 117 -14.12 -4.50 -25.75
CA ILE A 117 -15.08 -3.80 -24.89
C ILE A 117 -15.12 -2.32 -25.29
N ASP A 118 -16.32 -1.76 -25.43
CA ASP A 118 -16.47 -0.31 -25.59
C ASP A 118 -15.91 0.42 -24.37
N THR A 119 -15.01 1.37 -24.63
CA THR A 119 -14.29 2.09 -23.57
C THR A 119 -15.24 2.92 -22.71
N GLY A 120 -16.28 3.50 -23.29
CA GLY A 120 -17.27 4.29 -22.55
C GLY A 120 -18.09 3.40 -21.60
N TYR A 121 -18.48 2.21 -22.05
CA TYR A 121 -19.16 1.23 -21.21
C TYR A 121 -18.28 0.76 -20.05
N LEU A 122 -17.01 0.44 -20.33
CA LEU A 122 -16.05 0.01 -19.31
C LEU A 122 -15.81 1.08 -18.24
N ILE A 123 -15.69 2.35 -18.66
CA ILE A 123 -15.54 3.47 -17.73
C ILE A 123 -16.77 3.62 -16.83
N ARG A 124 -17.98 3.52 -17.38
CA ARG A 124 -19.22 3.55 -16.58
C ARG A 124 -19.26 2.41 -15.56
N ARG A 125 -18.89 1.22 -15.98
CA ARG A 125 -18.81 0.06 -15.08
C ARG A 125 -17.81 0.28 -13.95
N ALA A 126 -16.62 0.76 -14.28
CA ALA A 126 -15.57 1.07 -13.29
C ALA A 126 -16.02 2.18 -12.31
N GLU A 127 -16.70 3.21 -12.79
CA GLU A 127 -17.25 4.27 -11.95
C GLU A 127 -18.32 3.75 -10.99
N SER A 128 -19.23 2.91 -11.48
CA SER A 128 -20.25 2.26 -10.66
C SER A 128 -19.62 1.38 -9.56
N GLU A 129 -18.58 0.61 -9.90
CA GLU A 129 -17.82 -0.17 -8.91
C GLU A 129 -17.13 0.72 -7.86
N MET A 130 -16.57 1.87 -8.26
CA MET A 130 -15.96 2.82 -7.33
C MET A 130 -16.99 3.49 -6.42
N ALA A 131 -18.18 3.78 -6.92
CA ALA A 131 -19.29 4.32 -6.14
C ALA A 131 -19.78 3.29 -5.11
N TYR A 132 -19.93 2.02 -5.52
CA TYR A 132 -20.29 0.93 -4.61
C TYR A 132 -19.29 0.72 -3.47
N LEU A 133 -18.01 0.98 -3.72
CA LEU A 133 -16.98 0.95 -2.70
C LEU A 133 -16.98 2.20 -1.79
N HIS A 134 -17.96 3.07 -1.92
CA HIS A 134 -18.09 4.33 -1.18
C HIS A 134 -16.86 5.24 -1.28
N LEU A 135 -16.13 5.20 -2.42
CA LEU A 135 -14.98 6.07 -2.60
C LEU A 135 -15.41 7.53 -2.66
N SER A 136 -14.62 8.41 -2.06
CA SER A 136 -14.94 9.84 -1.99
C SER A 136 -15.15 10.45 -3.39
N ALA A 137 -16.04 11.42 -3.48
CA ALA A 137 -16.30 12.15 -4.73
C ALA A 137 -15.02 12.73 -5.34
N SER A 138 -14.10 13.22 -4.52
CA SER A 138 -12.80 13.72 -4.96
C SER A 138 -11.95 12.62 -5.60
N THR A 139 -11.90 11.42 -5.01
CA THR A 139 -11.18 10.28 -5.58
C THR A 139 -11.81 9.86 -6.91
N ARG A 140 -13.12 9.68 -6.96
CA ARG A 140 -13.86 9.31 -8.17
C ARG A 140 -13.63 10.33 -9.29
N TRP A 141 -13.68 11.62 -8.97
CA TRP A 141 -13.41 12.70 -9.92
C TRP A 141 -12.00 12.63 -10.53
N GLN A 142 -10.97 12.34 -9.72
CA GLN A 142 -9.59 12.18 -10.21
C GLN A 142 -9.47 11.04 -11.23
N TYR A 143 -10.10 9.90 -10.97
CA TYR A 143 -10.13 8.79 -11.92
C TYR A 143 -10.92 9.13 -13.18
N MET A 144 -12.07 9.80 -13.04
CA MET A 144 -12.84 10.26 -14.18
C MET A 144 -12.05 11.21 -15.08
N GLN A 145 -11.25 12.11 -14.53
CA GLN A 145 -10.37 12.96 -15.32
C GLN A 145 -9.32 12.13 -16.09
N ALA A 146 -8.69 11.16 -15.44
CA ALA A 146 -7.71 10.30 -16.10
C ALA A 146 -8.35 9.42 -17.20
N TRP A 147 -9.58 8.93 -16.99
CA TRP A 147 -10.32 8.16 -17.98
C TRP A 147 -10.80 9.02 -19.15
N ARG A 148 -11.16 10.26 -18.92
CA ARG A 148 -11.42 11.21 -20.02
C ARG A 148 -10.19 11.42 -20.90
N GLU A 149 -9.03 11.57 -20.28
CA GLU A 149 -7.76 11.70 -21.01
C GLU A 149 -7.44 10.42 -21.80
N LEU A 150 -7.68 9.23 -21.24
CA LEU A 150 -7.53 7.96 -21.95
C LEU A 150 -8.54 7.87 -23.11
N TYR A 151 -9.81 8.18 -22.87
CA TYR A 151 -10.84 8.14 -23.90
C TYR A 151 -10.53 9.11 -25.06
N THR A 152 -10.07 10.31 -24.76
CA THR A 152 -9.63 11.26 -25.77
C THR A 152 -8.42 10.74 -26.56
N PHE A 153 -7.45 10.12 -25.87
CA PHE A 153 -6.29 9.50 -26.52
C PHE A 153 -6.69 8.41 -27.51
N LEU A 154 -7.60 7.53 -27.10
CA LEU A 154 -8.12 6.45 -27.95
C LEU A 154 -8.94 7.01 -29.14
N TYR A 155 -9.78 8.00 -28.90
CA TYR A 155 -10.54 8.66 -29.95
C TYR A 155 -9.65 9.29 -31.00
N LEU A 156 -8.58 9.96 -30.61
CA LEU A 156 -7.59 10.54 -31.54
C LEU A 156 -6.85 9.46 -32.32
N SER A 157 -6.71 8.28 -31.77
CA SER A 157 -6.14 7.09 -32.44
C SER A 157 -7.18 6.33 -33.29
N GLN A 158 -8.36 6.93 -33.53
CA GLN A 158 -9.47 6.36 -34.30
C GLN A 158 -9.98 5.01 -33.76
N SER A 159 -9.82 4.75 -32.48
CA SER A 159 -10.33 3.54 -31.81
C SER A 159 -11.14 3.93 -30.57
N THR A 160 -12.32 3.36 -30.42
CA THR A 160 -13.14 3.46 -29.20
C THR A 160 -13.12 2.17 -28.39
N VAL A 161 -12.43 1.16 -28.90
CA VAL A 161 -12.34 -0.16 -28.29
C VAL A 161 -11.18 -0.19 -27.30
N PHE A 162 -11.46 -0.68 -26.10
CA PHE A 162 -10.48 -0.88 -25.05
C PHE A 162 -9.72 -2.19 -25.28
N THR A 163 -8.42 -2.09 -25.52
CA THR A 163 -7.51 -3.24 -25.67
C THR A 163 -6.28 -3.09 -24.76
N ARG A 164 -5.57 -4.19 -24.50
CA ARG A 164 -4.31 -4.13 -23.73
C ARG A 164 -3.23 -3.32 -24.43
N GLU A 165 -3.19 -3.40 -25.76
CA GLU A 165 -2.25 -2.65 -26.59
C GLU A 165 -2.51 -1.14 -26.49
N SER A 166 -3.78 -0.74 -26.55
CA SER A 166 -4.17 0.67 -26.41
C SER A 166 -3.85 1.22 -25.00
N CYS A 167 -3.99 0.39 -23.98
CA CYS A 167 -3.59 0.72 -22.61
C CYS A 167 -2.08 0.92 -22.49
N ASN A 168 -1.28 0.03 -23.09
CA ASN A 168 0.17 0.13 -23.08
C ASN A 168 0.62 1.41 -23.78
N ALA A 169 0.06 1.71 -24.97
CA ALA A 169 0.34 2.94 -25.71
C ALA A 169 0.05 4.21 -24.87
N PHE A 170 -1.07 4.25 -24.14
CA PHE A 170 -1.38 5.36 -23.25
C PHE A 170 -0.43 5.46 -22.04
N VAL A 171 0.01 4.33 -21.51
CA VAL A 171 1.00 4.30 -20.41
C VAL A 171 2.37 4.77 -20.90
N GLU A 172 2.77 4.41 -22.11
CA GLU A 172 4.00 4.86 -22.75
C GLU A 172 3.96 6.37 -23.03
N ASP A 173 2.87 6.88 -23.63
CA ASP A 173 2.63 8.33 -23.79
C ASP A 173 2.74 9.07 -22.46
N THR A 174 2.19 8.46 -21.40
CA THR A 174 2.27 9.03 -20.05
C THR A 174 3.72 9.04 -19.52
N ALA A 175 4.52 8.03 -19.80
CA ALA A 175 5.92 7.98 -19.42
C ALA A 175 6.77 9.00 -20.18
N GLN A 176 6.57 9.12 -21.48
CA GLN A 176 7.23 10.11 -22.33
C GLN A 176 6.90 11.55 -21.88
N LYS A 177 5.62 11.86 -21.64
CA LYS A 177 5.18 13.16 -21.14
C LYS A 177 5.75 13.51 -19.76
N HIS A 178 5.97 12.50 -18.93
CA HIS A 178 6.62 12.70 -17.64
C HIS A 178 8.13 12.96 -17.80
N GLN A 179 8.83 12.22 -18.66
CA GLN A 179 10.24 12.43 -18.95
C GLN A 179 10.50 13.82 -19.54
N ASN A 180 9.61 14.29 -20.40
CA ASN A 180 9.68 15.63 -21.02
C ASN A 180 9.22 16.76 -20.07
N GLY A 181 8.91 16.48 -18.81
CA GLY A 181 8.44 17.48 -17.84
C GLY A 181 7.00 17.98 -18.05
N SER A 182 6.27 17.46 -19.06
CA SER A 182 4.89 17.86 -19.35
C SER A 182 3.86 17.32 -18.36
N LEU A 183 4.22 16.28 -17.60
CA LEU A 183 3.39 15.69 -16.55
C LEU A 183 4.17 15.56 -15.25
N ASN A 184 3.56 15.99 -14.16
CA ASN A 184 4.11 15.76 -12.84
C ASN A 184 3.95 14.29 -12.40
N GLU A 185 4.72 13.88 -11.39
CA GLU A 185 4.75 12.50 -10.87
C GLU A 185 3.38 12.04 -10.34
N TRP A 186 2.60 12.93 -9.73
CA TRP A 186 1.26 12.59 -9.25
C TRP A 186 0.32 12.24 -10.42
N LYS A 187 0.32 13.06 -11.47
CA LYS A 187 -0.52 12.82 -12.65
C LYS A 187 -0.09 11.57 -13.42
N ARG A 188 1.22 11.29 -13.49
CA ARG A 188 1.75 10.03 -14.02
C ARG A 188 1.20 8.82 -13.25
N LYS A 189 1.22 8.89 -11.91
CA LYS A 189 0.70 7.81 -11.05
C LYS A 189 -0.79 7.59 -11.25
N ILE A 190 -1.60 8.64 -11.27
CA ILE A 190 -3.06 8.50 -11.40
C ILE A 190 -3.47 7.97 -12.78
N ARG A 191 -2.86 8.43 -13.88
CA ARG A 191 -3.12 7.94 -15.23
C ARG A 191 -2.79 6.45 -15.34
N ARG A 192 -1.63 6.03 -14.86
CA ARG A 192 -1.24 4.62 -14.84
C ARG A 192 -2.19 3.78 -14.00
N ARG A 193 -2.57 4.26 -12.82
CA ARG A 193 -3.49 3.55 -11.94
C ARG A 193 -4.90 3.45 -12.52
N SER A 194 -5.37 4.48 -13.19
CA SER A 194 -6.69 4.48 -13.86
C SER A 194 -6.80 3.41 -14.93
N VAL A 195 -5.73 3.19 -15.71
CA VAL A 195 -5.64 2.07 -16.67
C VAL A 195 -5.71 0.72 -15.95
N CYS A 196 -4.96 0.54 -14.86
CA CYS A 196 -5.00 -0.71 -14.10
C CYS A 196 -6.40 -1.03 -13.54
N VAL A 197 -7.17 0.00 -13.15
CA VAL A 197 -8.56 -0.18 -12.71
C VAL A 197 -9.42 -0.69 -13.84
N LEU A 198 -9.32 -0.10 -15.03
CA LEU A 198 -10.08 -0.56 -16.19
C LEU A 198 -9.70 -1.98 -16.61
N LEU A 199 -8.42 -2.33 -16.56
CA LEU A 199 -7.96 -3.69 -16.83
C LEU A 199 -8.53 -4.70 -15.81
N GLU A 200 -8.55 -4.36 -14.50
CA GLU A 200 -9.15 -5.23 -13.48
C GLU A 200 -10.65 -5.44 -13.75
N VAL A 201 -11.37 -4.36 -14.09
CA VAL A 201 -12.78 -4.45 -14.42
C VAL A 201 -13.01 -5.22 -15.72
N ALA A 202 -12.18 -5.03 -16.74
CA ALA A 202 -12.26 -5.76 -17.99
C ALA A 202 -12.05 -7.28 -17.80
N ASP A 203 -11.09 -7.65 -16.95
CA ASP A 203 -10.73 -9.04 -16.68
C ASP A 203 -11.73 -9.76 -15.74
N THR A 204 -12.36 -9.03 -14.81
CA THR A 204 -13.14 -9.63 -13.70
C THR A 204 -14.58 -9.16 -13.60
N GLY A 205 -14.96 -8.14 -14.36
CA GLY A 205 -16.24 -7.45 -14.24
C GLY A 205 -16.40 -6.63 -12.94
N ARG A 206 -15.42 -6.62 -12.09
CA ARG A 206 -15.47 -6.02 -10.74
C ARG A 206 -14.19 -5.25 -10.43
N PHE A 207 -14.28 -4.34 -9.45
CA PHE A 207 -13.14 -3.60 -8.93
C PHE A 207 -13.01 -3.78 -7.40
N GLN A 208 -11.88 -4.27 -6.92
CA GLN A 208 -11.67 -4.62 -5.52
C GLN A 208 -10.82 -3.62 -4.72
N TRP A 209 -10.38 -2.52 -5.32
CA TRP A 209 -9.47 -1.55 -4.67
C TRP A 209 -8.25 -2.23 -4.04
N LYS A 210 -7.60 -3.11 -4.79
CA LYS A 210 -6.32 -3.71 -4.37
C LYS A 210 -5.18 -2.73 -4.59
N ARG A 211 -4.13 -2.88 -3.78
CA ARG A 211 -2.89 -2.15 -4.02
C ARG A 211 -2.24 -2.70 -5.29
N PHE A 212 -2.09 -1.86 -6.29
CA PHE A 212 -1.27 -2.22 -7.45
C PHE A 212 0.19 -2.22 -7.03
N ILE A 213 0.71 -3.41 -6.84
CA ILE A 213 2.15 -3.63 -6.78
C ILE A 213 2.55 -3.70 -8.25
N SER A 214 3.35 -2.72 -8.73
CA SER A 214 3.96 -2.90 -10.03
C SER A 214 4.69 -4.23 -9.95
N LYS A 215 4.38 -5.16 -10.85
CA LYS A 215 5.27 -6.29 -11.07
C LYS A 215 6.60 -5.64 -11.46
N LYS A 216 7.48 -5.45 -10.50
CA LYS A 216 8.87 -5.23 -10.82
C LYS A 216 9.26 -6.53 -11.52
N THR A 217 9.29 -6.52 -12.82
CA THR A 217 9.99 -7.52 -13.59
C THR A 217 11.37 -7.60 -12.98
N CYS A 218 11.61 -8.62 -12.22
CA CYS A 218 12.86 -8.78 -11.50
C CYS A 218 13.98 -9.17 -12.47
N CYS A 219 13.55 -9.74 -13.55
CA CYS A 219 14.38 -10.27 -14.60
C CYS A 219 14.05 -9.49 -15.87
N SER A 220 15.06 -9.01 -16.54
CA SER A 220 14.94 -8.42 -17.89
C SER A 220 14.55 -9.48 -18.93
N ASP A 221 14.58 -10.74 -18.56
CA ASP A 221 14.30 -11.88 -19.40
C ASP A 221 13.01 -12.60 -18.96
N ASP A 222 12.12 -12.88 -19.92
CA ASP A 222 10.84 -13.55 -19.68
C ASP A 222 11.01 -15.01 -19.25
N THR A 223 12.12 -15.67 -19.62
CA THR A 223 12.40 -17.06 -19.25
C THR A 223 12.71 -17.18 -17.76
N LEU A 224 13.50 -16.26 -17.21
CA LEU A 224 13.75 -16.18 -15.76
C LEU A 224 12.49 -15.83 -14.97
N GLU A 225 11.64 -14.96 -15.50
CA GLU A 225 10.37 -14.64 -14.85
C GLU A 225 9.43 -15.85 -14.84
N THR A 226 9.43 -16.63 -15.93
CA THR A 226 8.68 -17.89 -16.02
C THR A 226 9.20 -18.91 -15.00
N LEU A 227 10.51 -19.10 -14.90
CA LEU A 227 11.14 -19.97 -13.89
C LEU A 227 10.78 -19.54 -12.47
N ARG A 228 10.84 -18.24 -12.19
CA ARG A 228 10.43 -17.69 -10.89
C ARG A 228 8.98 -18.02 -10.57
N GLN A 229 8.06 -17.86 -11.52
CA GLN A 229 6.65 -18.21 -11.33
C GLN A 229 6.46 -19.72 -11.09
N GLN A 230 7.17 -20.57 -11.82
CA GLN A 230 7.16 -22.02 -11.58
C GLN A 230 7.59 -22.36 -10.15
N TYR A 231 8.68 -21.74 -9.67
CA TYR A 231 9.12 -21.91 -8.28
C TYR A 231 8.09 -21.46 -7.25
N LEU A 232 7.46 -20.30 -7.45
CA LEU A 232 6.42 -19.81 -6.54
C LEU A 232 5.18 -20.72 -6.55
N THR A 233 4.79 -21.26 -7.71
CA THR A 233 3.71 -22.24 -7.84
C THR A 233 4.08 -23.54 -7.10
N PHE A 234 5.31 -24.03 -7.23
CA PHE A 234 5.80 -25.18 -6.48
C PHE A 234 5.67 -24.97 -4.95
N LEU A 235 5.97 -23.76 -4.44
CA LEU A 235 5.79 -23.47 -3.03
C LEU A 235 4.30 -23.45 -2.63
N GLN A 236 3.42 -23.00 -3.51
CA GLN A 236 1.96 -23.02 -3.27
C GLN A 236 1.44 -24.44 -3.15
N THR A 237 1.90 -25.37 -3.99
CA THR A 237 1.51 -26.80 -3.90
C THR A 237 1.96 -27.46 -2.58
N ARG A 238 2.97 -26.90 -1.92
CA ARG A 238 3.46 -27.32 -0.60
C ARG A 238 2.75 -26.62 0.58
N ASN A 239 1.66 -25.92 0.32
CA ASN A 239 0.86 -25.21 1.33
C ASN A 239 1.62 -24.14 2.13
N PHE A 240 2.65 -23.52 1.55
CA PHE A 240 3.30 -22.39 2.20
C PHE A 240 2.35 -21.19 2.28
N GLU A 241 2.34 -20.50 3.40
CA GLU A 241 1.57 -19.27 3.56
C GLU A 241 2.03 -18.17 2.59
N LYS A 242 1.08 -17.32 2.15
CA LYS A 242 1.34 -16.20 1.21
C LYS A 242 2.48 -15.29 1.65
N LYS A 243 2.61 -15.00 2.95
CA LYS A 243 3.71 -14.17 3.49
C LYS A 243 5.06 -14.87 3.38
N THR A 244 5.09 -16.17 3.59
CA THR A 244 6.28 -17.00 3.44
C THR A 244 6.68 -17.06 1.96
N ILE A 245 5.73 -17.28 1.04
CA ILE A 245 5.97 -17.25 -0.40
C ILE A 245 6.53 -15.90 -0.85
N ALA A 246 6.04 -14.79 -0.31
CA ALA A 246 6.58 -13.46 -0.60
C ALA A 246 8.04 -13.29 -0.15
N LEU A 247 8.44 -13.94 0.95
CA LEU A 247 9.83 -13.95 1.41
C LEU A 247 10.73 -14.79 0.50
N TYR A 248 10.23 -15.93 0.01
CA TYR A 248 10.92 -16.76 -0.98
C TYR A 248 11.07 -16.03 -2.32
N ASP A 249 10.02 -15.31 -2.76
CA ASP A 249 10.08 -14.46 -3.95
C ASP A 249 11.16 -13.38 -3.81
N TYR A 250 11.21 -12.73 -2.65
CA TYR A 250 12.25 -11.76 -2.33
C TYR A 250 13.66 -12.38 -2.39
N ALA A 251 13.86 -13.56 -1.79
CA ALA A 251 15.13 -14.26 -1.80
C ALA A 251 15.54 -14.71 -3.22
N PHE A 252 14.58 -15.17 -4.03
CA PHE A 252 14.84 -15.56 -5.43
C PHE A 252 15.34 -14.36 -6.25
N ARG A 253 14.73 -13.19 -6.06
CA ARG A 253 15.19 -11.96 -6.71
C ARG A 253 16.60 -11.56 -6.30
N TYR A 254 16.93 -11.73 -5.02
CA TYR A 254 18.28 -11.48 -4.52
C TYR A 254 19.28 -12.50 -5.08
N PHE A 255 18.87 -13.75 -5.25
CA PHE A 255 19.68 -14.78 -5.89
C PHE A 255 20.04 -14.37 -7.31
N ILE A 256 19.06 -14.11 -8.17
CA ILE A 256 19.29 -13.66 -9.56
C ILE A 256 20.18 -12.43 -9.62
N LYS A 257 19.93 -11.44 -8.78
CA LYS A 257 20.71 -10.20 -8.76
C LYS A 257 22.15 -10.40 -8.23
N GLY A 258 22.34 -11.27 -7.27
CA GLY A 258 23.62 -11.50 -6.63
C GLY A 258 24.53 -12.44 -7.41
N THR A 259 23.97 -13.30 -8.27
CA THR A 259 24.71 -14.16 -9.21
C THR A 259 24.89 -13.50 -10.57
N GLU A 260 24.31 -12.30 -10.78
CA GLU A 260 24.34 -11.59 -12.07
C GLU A 260 23.79 -12.41 -13.23
N THR A 261 22.84 -13.30 -12.93
CA THR A 261 22.18 -14.14 -13.92
C THR A 261 21.30 -13.30 -14.85
N THR A 262 21.48 -13.44 -16.16
CA THR A 262 20.76 -12.67 -17.19
C THR A 262 19.57 -13.41 -17.78
N ASP A 263 19.69 -14.72 -17.93
CA ASP A 263 18.71 -15.63 -18.54
C ASP A 263 18.81 -17.05 -17.94
N VAL A 264 17.90 -17.94 -18.33
CA VAL A 264 17.90 -19.34 -17.84
C VAL A 264 19.12 -20.11 -18.34
N SER A 265 19.67 -19.76 -19.50
CA SER A 265 20.87 -20.44 -20.06
C SER A 265 22.10 -20.18 -19.19
N SER A 266 22.25 -18.95 -18.67
CA SER A 266 23.32 -18.56 -17.75
C SER A 266 23.29 -19.31 -16.42
N LEU A 267 22.15 -19.86 -16.01
CA LEU A 267 22.07 -20.76 -14.84
C LEU A 267 22.76 -22.08 -15.07
N ARG A 268 22.79 -22.61 -16.30
CA ARG A 268 23.48 -23.88 -16.65
C ARG A 268 24.99 -23.74 -16.57
N GLU A 269 25.50 -22.52 -16.64
CA GLU A 269 26.91 -22.18 -16.54
C GLU A 269 27.31 -21.64 -15.18
N LEU A 270 26.39 -21.72 -14.18
CA LEU A 270 26.60 -21.17 -12.84
C LEU A 270 27.87 -21.76 -12.21
N GLN A 271 28.77 -20.89 -11.76
CA GLN A 271 30.05 -21.22 -11.18
C GLN A 271 30.10 -20.96 -9.66
N PRO A 272 30.95 -21.64 -8.89
CA PRO A 272 31.18 -21.40 -7.48
C PRO A 272 31.53 -19.93 -7.16
N SER A 273 32.24 -19.24 -8.03
CA SER A 273 32.60 -17.83 -7.89
C SER A 273 31.39 -16.91 -7.87
N GLN A 274 30.34 -17.22 -8.61
CA GLN A 274 29.09 -16.46 -8.62
C GLN A 274 28.32 -16.67 -7.31
N ILE A 275 28.39 -17.86 -6.70
CA ILE A 275 27.83 -18.11 -5.37
C ILE A 275 28.59 -17.31 -4.31
N GLN A 276 29.91 -17.19 -4.41
CA GLN A 276 30.70 -16.33 -3.52
C GLN A 276 30.29 -14.86 -3.68
N SER A 277 30.12 -14.39 -4.92
CA SER A 277 29.64 -13.03 -5.22
C SER A 277 28.25 -12.78 -4.60
N LEU A 278 27.33 -13.75 -4.72
CA LEU A 278 26.02 -13.71 -4.07
C LEU A 278 26.15 -13.56 -2.56
N LEU A 279 27.01 -14.33 -1.90
CA LEU A 279 27.20 -14.25 -0.45
C LEU A 279 27.72 -12.87 -0.03
N VAL A 280 28.68 -12.30 -0.76
CA VAL A 280 29.20 -10.94 -0.54
C VAL A 280 28.09 -9.90 -0.76
N PHE A 281 27.33 -10.04 -1.82
CA PHE A 281 26.20 -9.18 -2.13
C PHE A 281 25.14 -9.17 -1.01
N LEU A 282 24.78 -10.35 -0.50
CA LEU A 282 23.84 -10.51 0.61
C LEU A 282 24.43 -9.96 1.93
N ALA A 283 25.72 -10.20 2.18
CA ALA A 283 26.38 -9.74 3.38
C ALA A 283 26.44 -8.21 3.48
N LYS A 284 26.55 -7.49 2.37
CA LYS A 284 26.52 -6.03 2.34
C LYS A 284 25.11 -5.44 2.59
N ARG A 285 24.05 -6.21 2.36
CA ARG A 285 22.65 -5.73 2.40
C ARG A 285 21.83 -6.22 3.58
N LEU A 286 22.17 -7.37 4.13
CA LEU A 286 21.41 -8.03 5.17
C LEU A 286 22.14 -7.97 6.51
N CYS A 287 21.43 -7.59 7.57
CA CYS A 287 21.93 -7.77 8.94
C CYS A 287 22.03 -9.26 9.30
N LEU A 288 22.81 -9.61 10.31
CA LEU A 288 23.06 -11.00 10.72
C LEU A 288 21.78 -11.83 10.93
N ASN A 289 20.78 -11.25 11.61
CA ASN A 289 19.51 -11.93 11.85
C ASN A 289 18.75 -12.22 10.55
N SER A 290 18.76 -11.26 9.58
CA SER A 290 18.14 -11.45 8.28
C SER A 290 18.88 -12.49 7.43
N ARG A 291 20.21 -12.59 7.54
CA ARG A 291 20.99 -13.65 6.90
C ARG A 291 20.55 -15.03 7.39
N GLY A 292 20.34 -15.18 8.72
CA GLY A 292 19.82 -16.42 9.31
C GLY A 292 18.45 -16.86 8.77
N THR A 293 17.68 -15.95 8.19
CA THR A 293 16.40 -16.24 7.54
C THR A 293 16.55 -16.48 6.03
N VAL A 294 17.33 -15.62 5.35
CA VAL A 294 17.44 -15.64 3.88
C VAL A 294 18.36 -16.77 3.37
N PHE A 295 19.45 -17.08 4.08
CA PHE A 295 20.40 -18.12 3.64
C PHE A 295 19.78 -19.51 3.53
N PRO A 296 18.97 -20.01 4.51
CA PRO A 296 18.25 -21.27 4.34
C PRO A 296 17.32 -21.27 3.11
N ILE A 297 16.70 -20.11 2.80
CA ILE A 297 15.84 -19.99 1.63
C ILE A 297 16.66 -20.06 0.33
N ILE A 298 17.80 -19.36 0.27
CA ILE A 298 18.72 -19.46 -0.89
C ILE A 298 19.19 -20.91 -1.08
N ARG A 299 19.49 -21.63 0.01
CA ARG A 299 19.83 -23.05 -0.06
C ARG A 299 18.71 -23.88 -0.70
N GLN A 300 17.46 -23.64 -0.29
CA GLN A 300 16.31 -24.35 -0.88
C GLN A 300 16.09 -23.97 -2.35
N ILE A 301 16.34 -22.72 -2.74
CA ILE A 301 16.29 -22.29 -4.14
C ILE A 301 17.32 -23.06 -4.95
N LEU A 302 18.57 -23.15 -4.50
CA LEU A 302 19.65 -23.89 -5.18
C LEU A 302 19.31 -25.37 -5.31
N SER A 303 18.86 -26.02 -4.24
CA SER A 303 18.43 -27.43 -4.29
C SER A 303 17.26 -27.65 -5.27
N TYR A 304 16.29 -26.71 -5.32
CA TYR A 304 15.20 -26.78 -6.30
C TYR A 304 15.71 -26.65 -7.73
N LEU A 305 16.57 -25.67 -8.00
CA LEU A 305 17.12 -25.43 -9.33
C LEU A 305 17.98 -26.63 -9.82
N TYR A 306 18.73 -27.25 -8.92
CA TYR A 306 19.48 -28.47 -9.21
C TYR A 306 18.56 -29.65 -9.50
N ALA A 307 17.58 -29.91 -8.64
CA ALA A 307 16.63 -31.00 -8.84
C ALA A 307 15.79 -30.86 -10.12
N ALA A 308 15.54 -29.62 -10.56
CA ALA A 308 14.84 -29.31 -11.80
C ALA A 308 15.76 -29.22 -13.03
N GLY A 309 17.07 -29.45 -12.89
CA GLY A 309 18.04 -29.47 -14.01
C GLY A 309 18.42 -28.10 -14.57
N PHE A 310 18.17 -27.02 -13.84
CA PHE A 310 18.52 -25.65 -14.26
C PHE A 310 19.98 -25.28 -13.96
N ILE A 311 20.60 -25.91 -12.97
CA ILE A 311 21.99 -25.67 -12.59
C ILE A 311 22.79 -27.01 -12.65
N PRO A 312 24.10 -26.96 -13.00
CA PRO A 312 24.88 -28.18 -13.24
C PRO A 312 25.24 -28.95 -11.96
N THR A 313 25.32 -28.25 -10.83
CA THR A 313 25.77 -28.83 -9.56
C THR A 313 24.93 -28.26 -8.41
N ASP A 314 24.72 -29.06 -7.36
CA ASP A 314 24.07 -28.58 -6.14
C ASP A 314 25.04 -27.73 -5.31
N PHE A 315 24.89 -26.42 -5.42
CA PHE A 315 25.65 -25.45 -4.65
C PHE A 315 25.04 -25.14 -3.26
N SER A 316 23.97 -25.83 -2.86
CA SER A 316 23.28 -25.56 -1.60
C SER A 316 24.22 -25.71 -0.39
N GLY A 317 25.19 -26.65 -0.45
CA GLY A 317 26.19 -26.88 0.59
C GLY A 317 27.16 -25.67 0.79
N MET A 318 27.34 -24.82 -0.20
CA MET A 318 28.16 -23.60 -0.06
C MET A 318 27.50 -22.51 0.76
N ILE A 319 26.20 -22.57 0.98
CA ILE A 319 25.46 -21.59 1.75
C ILE A 319 25.43 -22.00 3.23
N LEU A 320 26.41 -21.57 3.97
CA LEU A 320 26.46 -21.81 5.42
C LEU A 320 25.52 -20.85 6.16
N THR A 321 24.68 -21.38 7.02
CA THR A 321 23.85 -20.54 7.90
C THR A 321 24.72 -20.00 9.03
N PRO A 322 24.67 -18.69 9.34
CA PRO A 322 25.41 -18.17 10.47
C PRO A 322 25.03 -18.91 11.76
N ALA A 323 26.00 -19.48 12.43
CA ALA A 323 25.80 -20.26 13.67
C ALA A 323 25.33 -19.34 14.83
N TYR A 324 25.69 -18.07 14.78
CA TYR A 324 25.41 -17.12 15.84
C TYR A 324 24.27 -16.19 15.47
N LYS A 325 23.21 -16.23 16.27
CA LYS A 325 22.15 -15.21 16.29
C LYS A 325 22.42 -14.25 17.44
N LYS A 326 22.57 -12.95 17.16
CA LYS A 326 22.50 -11.95 18.22
C LYS A 326 21.12 -12.05 18.86
N THR A 327 21.06 -12.59 20.06
CA THR A 327 19.85 -12.51 20.90
C THR A 327 19.85 -11.15 21.58
N HIS A 328 18.74 -10.42 21.42
CA HIS A 328 18.52 -9.16 22.13
C HIS A 328 17.45 -9.38 23.18
N LEU A 329 17.61 -8.79 24.33
CA LEU A 329 16.55 -8.71 25.33
C LEU A 329 15.31 -8.06 24.72
N ARG A 330 14.13 -8.53 25.09
CA ARG A 330 12.88 -8.00 24.54
C ARG A 330 12.60 -6.61 25.10
N PRO A 331 12.17 -5.65 24.28
CA PRO A 331 11.82 -4.32 24.76
C PRO A 331 10.50 -4.34 25.53
N TYR A 332 10.44 -3.61 26.63
CA TYR A 332 9.23 -3.37 27.40
C TYR A 332 9.20 -1.92 27.89
N ILE A 333 8.07 -1.46 28.40
CA ILE A 333 7.93 -0.12 28.98
C ILE A 333 7.80 -0.20 30.50
N THR A 334 8.29 0.81 31.19
CA THR A 334 8.17 0.94 32.63
C THR A 334 6.73 1.28 33.03
N ALA A 335 6.37 1.08 34.31
CA ALA A 335 5.06 1.47 34.82
C ALA A 335 4.80 2.98 34.63
N SER A 336 5.82 3.82 34.86
CA SER A 336 5.72 5.28 34.64
C SER A 336 5.45 5.63 33.16
N ASP A 337 6.11 4.94 32.23
CA ASP A 337 5.89 5.18 30.81
C ASP A 337 4.53 4.64 30.34
N GLU A 338 4.06 3.57 30.95
CA GLU A 338 2.70 3.08 30.69
C GLU A 338 1.64 4.08 31.12
N GLU A 339 1.81 4.74 32.28
CA GLU A 339 0.91 5.83 32.69
C GLU A 339 0.92 7.00 31.69
N LYS A 340 2.12 7.40 31.20
CA LYS A 340 2.21 8.43 30.15
C LYS A 340 1.48 8.00 28.88
N LEU A 341 1.57 6.72 28.53
CA LEU A 341 0.90 6.14 27.38
C LEU A 341 -0.62 6.19 27.56
N PHE A 342 -1.14 5.82 28.74
CA PHE A 342 -2.58 5.91 29.04
C PHE A 342 -3.07 7.37 28.99
N ARG A 343 -2.33 8.33 29.54
CA ARG A 343 -2.66 9.75 29.43
C ARG A 343 -2.68 10.22 27.97
N ALA A 344 -1.70 9.81 27.16
CA ALA A 344 -1.67 10.15 25.74
C ALA A 344 -2.83 9.50 24.95
N MET A 345 -3.38 8.38 25.44
CA MET A 345 -4.55 7.73 24.88
C MET A 345 -5.85 8.50 25.14
N GLU A 346 -5.94 9.33 26.19
CA GLU A 346 -7.18 10.08 26.51
C GLU A 346 -7.65 10.93 25.31
N ASP A 347 -6.73 11.56 24.60
CA ASP A 347 -7.00 12.37 23.41
C ASP A 347 -6.88 11.58 22.09
N ALA A 348 -6.70 10.27 22.15
CA ALA A 348 -6.57 9.48 20.93
C ALA A 348 -7.94 9.07 20.38
N PRO A 349 -8.04 8.76 19.06
CA PRO A 349 -9.24 8.20 18.46
C PRO A 349 -9.72 6.95 19.22
N LEU A 350 -11.04 6.74 19.32
CA LEU A 350 -11.62 5.62 20.08
C LEU A 350 -11.13 4.27 19.57
N ARG A 351 -10.98 4.12 18.25
CA ARG A 351 -10.34 2.95 17.65
C ARG A 351 -8.95 2.68 18.21
N THR A 352 -8.13 3.73 18.35
CA THR A 352 -6.78 3.62 18.90
C THR A 352 -6.82 3.17 20.36
N LYS A 353 -7.71 3.75 21.16
CA LYS A 353 -7.91 3.38 22.57
C LYS A 353 -8.25 1.90 22.72
N ALA A 354 -9.22 1.41 21.95
CA ALA A 354 -9.65 0.01 22.00
C ALA A 354 -8.51 -0.95 21.58
N MET A 355 -7.84 -0.67 20.46
CA MET A 355 -6.75 -1.51 19.96
C MET A 355 -5.56 -1.56 20.92
N MET A 356 -5.18 -0.42 21.51
CA MET A 356 -4.06 -0.34 22.45
C MET A 356 -4.37 -1.07 23.75
N ARG A 357 -5.61 -1.00 24.26
CA ARG A 357 -6.02 -1.77 25.43
C ARG A 357 -5.96 -3.28 25.19
N LEU A 358 -6.43 -3.76 24.04
CA LEU A 358 -6.26 -5.17 23.66
C LEU A 358 -4.79 -5.61 23.67
N GLY A 359 -3.88 -4.77 23.18
CA GLY A 359 -2.45 -5.03 23.18
C GLY A 359 -1.83 -5.02 24.60
N LEU A 360 -2.12 -4.00 25.40
CA LEU A 360 -1.53 -3.78 26.72
C LEU A 360 -2.12 -4.68 27.81
N ARG A 361 -3.44 -4.94 27.77
CA ARG A 361 -4.15 -5.69 28.81
C ARG A 361 -4.23 -7.18 28.53
N LEU A 362 -4.35 -7.58 27.26
CA LEU A 362 -4.50 -8.98 26.87
C LEU A 362 -3.30 -9.53 26.09
N GLY A 363 -2.34 -8.69 25.74
CA GLY A 363 -1.13 -9.11 25.02
C GLY A 363 -1.38 -9.68 23.64
N LEU A 364 -2.50 -9.38 22.99
CA LEU A 364 -2.82 -9.87 21.66
C LEU A 364 -1.80 -9.40 20.61
N ARG A 365 -1.56 -10.22 19.59
CA ARG A 365 -0.69 -9.84 18.46
C ARG A 365 -1.39 -8.82 17.56
N ASP A 366 -0.60 -8.00 16.87
CA ASP A 366 -1.09 -7.02 15.90
C ASP A 366 -2.10 -7.62 14.90
N ILE A 367 -1.78 -8.78 14.35
CA ILE A 367 -2.63 -9.45 13.37
C ILE A 367 -3.95 -9.95 13.99
N ASP A 368 -3.91 -10.44 15.24
CA ASP A 368 -5.08 -10.95 15.92
C ASP A 368 -6.02 -9.81 16.31
N ILE A 369 -5.48 -8.66 16.79
CA ILE A 369 -6.26 -7.43 17.05
C ILE A 369 -6.92 -6.95 15.76
N CYS A 370 -6.16 -6.82 14.67
CA CYS A 370 -6.68 -6.34 13.40
C CYS A 370 -7.68 -7.30 12.74
N SER A 371 -7.65 -8.59 13.11
CA SER A 371 -8.54 -9.62 12.58
C SER A 371 -9.72 -9.94 13.48
N LEU A 372 -9.83 -9.30 14.65
CA LEU A 372 -10.90 -9.55 15.61
C LEU A 372 -12.27 -9.34 14.98
N ARG A 373 -13.16 -10.32 15.12
CA ARG A 373 -14.52 -10.30 14.59
C ARG A 373 -15.54 -10.11 15.71
N PHE A 374 -16.70 -9.57 15.36
CA PHE A 374 -17.82 -9.44 16.30
C PHE A 374 -18.23 -10.79 16.90
N SER A 375 -18.23 -11.85 16.11
CA SER A 375 -18.58 -13.21 16.55
C SER A 375 -17.59 -13.84 17.55
N GLN A 376 -16.44 -13.21 17.77
CA GLN A 376 -15.41 -13.67 18.69
C GLN A 376 -15.49 -13.00 20.07
N ILE A 377 -16.38 -12.02 20.22
CA ILE A 377 -16.61 -11.32 21.49
C ILE A 377 -17.93 -11.83 22.06
N ASP A 378 -17.85 -12.56 23.15
CA ASP A 378 -19.00 -13.00 23.94
C ASP A 378 -19.27 -12.00 25.06
N TRP A 379 -20.19 -11.09 24.79
CA TRP A 379 -20.58 -10.03 25.73
C TRP A 379 -21.37 -10.55 26.93
N ASN A 380 -21.98 -11.74 26.81
CA ASN A 380 -22.80 -12.30 27.89
C ASN A 380 -21.94 -13.01 28.94
N ASN A 381 -20.84 -13.61 28.49
CA ASN A 381 -19.92 -14.33 29.36
C ASN A 381 -18.61 -13.58 29.62
N ASP A 382 -18.51 -12.33 29.20
CA ASP A 382 -17.31 -11.48 29.32
C ASP A 382 -16.04 -12.16 28.81
N GLN A 383 -16.10 -12.71 27.59
CA GLN A 383 -14.99 -13.46 27.00
C GLN A 383 -14.69 -13.04 25.56
N ILE A 384 -13.42 -13.17 25.18
CA ILE A 384 -12.95 -13.09 23.79
C ILE A 384 -12.43 -14.48 23.43
N ILE A 385 -13.09 -15.14 22.46
CA ILE A 385 -12.71 -16.47 21.97
C ILE A 385 -12.24 -16.32 20.52
N LEU A 386 -10.94 -16.48 20.29
CA LEU A 386 -10.35 -16.31 18.97
C LEU A 386 -9.33 -17.39 18.66
N GLU A 387 -9.24 -17.76 17.39
CA GLU A 387 -8.15 -18.55 16.85
C GLU A 387 -7.05 -17.61 16.35
N GLN A 388 -5.83 -17.78 16.84
CA GLN A 388 -4.71 -16.94 16.46
C GLN A 388 -4.31 -17.16 15.00
N GLU A 389 -4.28 -16.12 14.22
CA GLU A 389 -3.93 -16.14 12.77
C GLU A 389 -2.54 -16.74 12.48
N LYS A 390 -1.60 -16.62 13.40
CA LYS A 390 -0.22 -17.10 13.20
C LYS A 390 0.01 -18.53 13.63
N THR A 391 -0.68 -19.00 14.67
CA THR A 391 -0.38 -20.28 15.32
C THR A 391 -1.52 -21.28 15.25
N GLY A 392 -2.74 -20.84 14.86
CA GLY A 392 -3.93 -21.67 14.87
C GLY A 392 -4.40 -22.07 16.29
N VAL A 393 -3.82 -21.48 17.33
CA VAL A 393 -4.21 -21.77 18.71
C VAL A 393 -5.46 -21.00 19.07
N THR A 394 -6.46 -21.70 19.59
CA THR A 394 -7.65 -21.05 20.16
C THR A 394 -7.32 -20.46 21.52
N LEU A 395 -7.57 -19.16 21.68
CA LEU A 395 -7.48 -18.46 22.96
C LEU A 395 -8.88 -18.16 23.49
N CYS A 396 -9.07 -18.36 24.78
CA CYS A 396 -10.20 -17.88 25.55
C CYS A 396 -9.65 -16.89 26.59
N LEU A 397 -9.91 -15.60 26.39
CA LEU A 397 -9.41 -14.52 27.24
C LEU A 397 -10.58 -13.79 27.89
N PRO A 398 -10.41 -13.26 29.12
CA PRO A 398 -11.44 -12.44 29.74
C PRO A 398 -11.62 -11.14 28.98
N LEU A 399 -12.85 -10.72 28.76
CA LEU A 399 -13.18 -9.39 28.28
C LEU A 399 -13.17 -8.44 29.48
N LEU A 400 -12.02 -7.84 29.76
CA LEU A 400 -11.88 -6.90 30.85
C LEU A 400 -12.78 -5.68 30.61
N GLU A 401 -13.35 -5.12 31.67
CA GLU A 401 -14.31 -3.99 31.62
C GLU A 401 -13.74 -2.80 30.81
N ASP A 402 -12.50 -2.39 31.08
CA ASP A 402 -11.86 -1.28 30.39
C ASP A 402 -11.60 -1.57 28.90
N VAL A 403 -11.42 -2.84 28.53
CA VAL A 403 -11.27 -3.28 27.13
C VAL A 403 -12.63 -3.31 26.44
N GLY A 404 -13.62 -3.93 27.07
CA GLY A 404 -14.99 -4.03 26.54
C GLY A 404 -15.61 -2.65 26.31
N ASN A 405 -15.53 -1.77 27.31
CA ASN A 405 -16.03 -0.38 27.20
C ASN A 405 -15.36 0.37 26.05
N ALA A 406 -14.03 0.26 25.90
CA ALA A 406 -13.33 0.92 24.81
C ALA A 406 -13.70 0.38 23.42
N ILE A 407 -13.95 -0.92 23.30
CA ILE A 407 -14.43 -1.52 22.04
C ILE A 407 -15.84 -1.01 21.73
N MET A 408 -16.72 -1.00 22.73
CA MET A 408 -18.10 -0.52 22.58
C MET A 408 -18.14 0.96 22.20
N ASP A 409 -17.37 1.82 22.87
CA ASP A 409 -17.24 3.24 22.54
C ASP A 409 -16.82 3.45 21.08
N TYR A 410 -15.85 2.69 20.61
CA TYR A 410 -15.43 2.75 19.21
C TYR A 410 -16.56 2.33 18.25
N ILE A 411 -17.25 1.23 18.56
CA ILE A 411 -18.31 0.70 17.70
C ILE A 411 -19.46 1.71 17.58
N LEU A 412 -19.88 2.31 18.69
CA LEU A 412 -21.04 3.19 18.74
C LEU A 412 -20.75 4.60 18.22
N ASN A 413 -19.55 5.14 18.47
CA ASN A 413 -19.28 6.56 18.30
C ASN A 413 -18.27 6.90 17.19
N GLU A 414 -17.46 5.95 16.70
CA GLU A 414 -16.41 6.26 15.71
C GLU A 414 -16.39 5.30 14.51
N ARG A 415 -16.88 4.08 14.65
CA ARG A 415 -16.85 3.09 13.57
C ARG A 415 -17.74 3.57 12.41
N PRO A 416 -17.22 3.62 11.14
CA PRO A 416 -18.03 4.06 10.01
C PRO A 416 -19.30 3.22 9.83
N ALA A 417 -20.45 3.86 9.67
CA ALA A 417 -21.74 3.19 9.47
C ALA A 417 -21.73 2.33 8.18
N GLU A 418 -21.03 2.79 7.14
CA GLU A 418 -20.88 2.06 5.88
C GLU A 418 -20.11 0.73 6.03
N ALA A 419 -19.42 0.56 7.15
CA ALA A 419 -18.74 -0.68 7.50
C ALA A 419 -19.63 -1.68 8.26
N GLU A 420 -20.92 -1.44 8.46
CA GLU A 420 -21.83 -2.28 9.26
C GLU A 420 -21.77 -3.75 8.86
N LYS A 421 -21.79 -4.04 7.55
CA LYS A 421 -21.73 -5.41 7.04
C LYS A 421 -20.34 -6.06 7.12
N ASN A 422 -19.32 -5.32 7.57
CA ASN A 422 -17.97 -5.86 7.70
C ASN A 422 -17.86 -6.66 9.01
N PRO A 423 -17.51 -7.96 8.98
CA PRO A 423 -17.49 -8.81 10.17
C PRO A 423 -16.36 -8.47 11.15
N TYR A 424 -15.38 -7.66 10.74
CA TYR A 424 -14.27 -7.26 11.58
C TYR A 424 -14.63 -6.06 12.46
N VAL A 425 -14.23 -6.09 13.71
CA VAL A 425 -14.43 -4.99 14.65
C VAL A 425 -13.66 -3.76 14.17
N PHE A 426 -12.37 -3.92 13.87
CA PHE A 426 -11.51 -2.82 13.47
C PHE A 426 -11.37 -2.72 11.95
N VAL A 427 -11.79 -1.57 11.43
CA VAL A 427 -11.78 -1.28 10.00
C VAL A 427 -10.99 -0.01 9.71
N ARG A 428 -10.61 0.19 8.45
CA ARG A 428 -10.05 1.47 7.99
C ARG A 428 -11.13 2.55 8.06
N MET A 429 -10.73 3.75 8.49
CA MET A 429 -11.65 4.91 8.57
C MET A 429 -11.93 5.56 7.23
N GLN A 430 -11.35 5.04 6.16
CA GLN A 430 -11.54 5.52 4.79
C GLN A 430 -12.04 4.38 3.92
N ALA A 431 -12.92 4.73 2.99
CA ALA A 431 -13.41 3.78 2.00
C ALA A 431 -12.27 3.03 1.29
N PRO A 432 -12.46 1.76 1.01
CA PRO A 432 -13.66 0.97 1.15
C PRO A 432 -13.81 0.25 2.50
N TYR A 433 -13.43 0.85 3.60
CA TYR A 433 -13.61 0.39 4.98
C TYR A 433 -13.20 -1.07 5.23
N LYS A 434 -12.15 -1.52 4.56
CA LYS A 434 -11.62 -2.89 4.69
C LYS A 434 -11.05 -3.12 6.08
N LYS A 435 -10.90 -4.41 6.44
CA LYS A 435 -10.13 -4.86 7.59
C LYS A 435 -8.79 -4.11 7.68
N LEU A 436 -8.38 -3.75 8.88
CA LEU A 436 -7.06 -3.22 9.13
C LEU A 436 -6.00 -4.32 8.91
N GLU A 437 -4.88 -3.99 8.29
CA GLU A 437 -3.79 -4.95 8.08
C GLU A 437 -2.77 -4.94 9.21
N SER A 438 -2.57 -3.79 9.84
CA SER A 438 -1.66 -3.59 10.97
C SER A 438 -1.99 -2.31 11.72
N MET A 439 -1.83 -2.32 13.02
CA MET A 439 -1.91 -1.15 13.88
C MET A 439 -0.54 -0.53 14.20
N TYR A 440 0.54 -1.01 13.57
CA TYR A 440 1.91 -0.53 13.83
C TYR A 440 2.02 1.00 13.80
N MET A 441 1.51 1.64 12.76
CA MET A 441 1.58 3.10 12.63
C MET A 441 0.78 3.84 13.70
N VAL A 442 -0.32 3.24 14.17
CA VAL A 442 -1.15 3.79 15.25
C VAL A 442 -0.38 3.72 16.56
N CYS A 443 0.19 2.56 16.86
CA CYS A 443 1.02 2.33 18.04
C CYS A 443 2.26 3.25 18.04
N SER A 444 3.03 3.28 16.96
CA SER A 444 4.24 4.10 16.83
C SER A 444 3.97 5.59 17.07
N LYS A 445 2.93 6.15 16.44
CA LYS A 445 2.56 7.56 16.65
C LYS A 445 2.16 7.86 18.10
N LEU A 446 1.48 6.93 18.76
CA LEU A 446 1.10 7.10 20.16
C LEU A 446 2.32 7.07 21.07
N PHE A 447 3.26 6.15 20.84
CA PHE A 447 4.54 6.07 21.57
C PHE A 447 5.37 7.35 21.38
N GLU A 448 5.44 7.87 20.16
CA GLU A 448 6.11 9.14 19.87
C GLU A 448 5.44 10.32 20.58
N LYS A 449 4.09 10.41 20.54
CA LYS A 449 3.31 11.46 21.24
C LYS A 449 3.59 11.42 22.75
N ALA A 450 3.60 10.24 23.33
CA ALA A 450 3.84 10.02 24.76
C ALA A 450 5.33 10.08 25.15
N LYS A 451 6.24 10.21 24.17
CA LYS A 451 7.70 10.21 24.36
C LYS A 451 8.17 8.97 25.14
N ILE A 452 7.63 7.81 24.82
CA ILE A 452 7.95 6.55 25.47
C ILE A 452 9.36 6.11 25.13
N GLN A 453 10.11 5.72 26.13
CA GLN A 453 11.41 5.07 26.00
C GLN A 453 11.29 3.62 26.43
N THR A 454 11.59 2.71 25.51
CA THR A 454 11.55 1.28 25.81
C THR A 454 12.88 0.80 26.39
N ILE A 455 12.79 -0.06 27.38
CA ILE A 455 13.96 -0.70 27.99
C ILE A 455 14.56 -1.71 27.01
N ASN A 456 15.84 -1.95 27.08
CA ASN A 456 16.65 -2.91 26.30
C ASN A 456 16.85 -2.56 24.82
N ARG A 457 15.88 -2.01 24.13
CA ARG A 457 15.98 -1.66 22.71
C ARG A 457 14.92 -0.64 22.37
N ASP A 458 15.26 0.37 21.60
CA ASP A 458 14.28 1.30 21.04
C ASP A 458 13.33 0.56 20.09
N SER A 459 12.04 0.57 20.42
CA SER A 459 10.99 -0.12 19.66
C SER A 459 9.62 0.47 19.97
N HIS A 460 8.87 0.81 18.92
CA HIS A 460 7.54 1.42 19.02
C HIS A 460 6.44 0.52 18.41
N GLY A 461 6.69 -0.76 18.34
CA GLY A 461 5.75 -1.74 17.75
C GLY A 461 4.81 -2.36 18.77
N VAL A 462 3.70 -2.92 18.29
CA VAL A 462 2.65 -3.58 19.10
C VAL A 462 3.21 -4.71 19.98
N HIS A 463 4.25 -5.38 19.53
CA HIS A 463 4.90 -6.43 20.34
C HIS A 463 5.45 -5.94 21.68
N VAL A 464 5.79 -4.64 21.78
CA VAL A 464 6.22 -4.05 23.06
C VAL A 464 5.12 -4.14 24.10
N CYS A 465 3.86 -3.90 23.72
CA CYS A 465 2.72 -4.04 24.63
C CYS A 465 2.63 -5.46 25.19
N ARG A 466 2.77 -6.47 24.32
CA ARG A 466 2.76 -7.87 24.71
C ARG A 466 3.96 -8.23 25.61
N TYR A 467 5.14 -7.73 25.30
CA TYR A 467 6.33 -7.94 26.15
C TYR A 467 6.17 -7.27 27.52
N THR A 468 5.57 -6.09 27.57
CA THR A 468 5.29 -5.36 28.82
C THR A 468 4.32 -6.17 29.70
N LEU A 469 3.23 -6.71 29.10
CA LEU A 469 2.32 -7.58 29.85
C LEU A 469 3.04 -8.83 30.37
N THR A 470 3.83 -9.49 29.53
CA THR A 470 4.60 -10.68 29.93
C THR A 470 5.53 -10.36 31.10
N HIS A 471 6.26 -9.24 31.00
CA HIS A 471 7.16 -8.80 32.07
C HIS A 471 6.40 -8.56 33.39
N LYS A 472 5.24 -7.91 33.34
CA LYS A 472 4.38 -7.73 34.52
C LYS A 472 3.91 -9.04 35.13
N LEU A 473 3.46 -9.99 34.30
CA LEU A 473 3.00 -11.29 34.79
C LEU A 473 4.13 -12.05 35.46
N LEU A 474 5.34 -11.98 34.91
CA LEU A 474 6.53 -12.57 35.50
C LEU A 474 6.88 -11.92 36.84
N LEU A 475 6.91 -10.58 36.93
CA LEU A 475 7.16 -9.85 38.19
C LEU A 475 6.14 -10.21 39.27
N ASN A 476 4.89 -10.51 38.88
CA ASN A 476 3.85 -10.99 39.79
C ASN A 476 3.94 -12.50 40.08
N ARG A 477 5.05 -13.16 39.69
CA ARG A 477 5.31 -14.58 39.91
C ARG A 477 4.23 -15.53 39.36
N ILE A 478 3.54 -15.10 38.28
CA ILE A 478 2.61 -15.97 37.56
C ILE A 478 3.40 -17.13 36.93
N PRO A 479 2.95 -18.38 37.11
CA PRO A 479 3.65 -19.53 36.54
C PRO A 479 3.84 -19.41 35.04
N HIS A 480 5.04 -19.72 34.57
CA HIS A 480 5.42 -19.60 33.16
C HIS A 480 4.45 -20.30 32.19
N GLN A 481 3.94 -21.49 32.57
CA GLN A 481 2.96 -22.23 31.78
C GLN A 481 1.68 -21.42 31.58
N VAL A 482 1.18 -20.75 32.61
CA VAL A 482 -0.03 -19.91 32.53
C VAL A 482 0.19 -18.72 31.57
N ILE A 483 1.38 -18.12 31.63
CA ILE A 483 1.75 -17.03 30.73
C ILE A 483 1.81 -17.56 29.28
N THR A 484 2.41 -18.73 29.06
CA THR A 484 2.50 -19.40 27.77
C THR A 484 1.12 -19.64 27.16
N ASP A 485 0.22 -20.20 27.96
CA ASP A 485 -1.15 -20.54 27.57
C ASP A 485 -1.96 -19.24 27.26
N ALA A 486 -1.89 -18.24 28.13
CA ALA A 486 -2.58 -16.97 27.95
C ALA A 486 -2.10 -16.22 26.70
N LEU A 487 -0.84 -16.38 26.33
CA LEU A 487 -0.28 -15.78 25.13
C LEU A 487 -0.44 -16.65 23.87
N GLY A 488 -0.83 -17.92 23.99
CA GLY A 488 -0.98 -18.86 22.87
C GLY A 488 0.35 -19.17 22.19
N HIS A 489 1.37 -19.55 22.97
CA HIS A 489 2.65 -20.02 22.45
C HIS A 489 2.61 -21.54 22.26
N VAL A 490 2.95 -22.01 21.05
CA VAL A 490 2.97 -23.45 20.72
C VAL A 490 4.28 -24.11 21.17
N SER A 491 5.38 -23.38 21.10
CA SER A 491 6.71 -23.90 21.40
C SER A 491 7.22 -23.37 22.73
N LYS A 492 7.68 -24.27 23.61
CA LYS A 492 8.38 -23.90 24.85
C LYS A 492 9.62 -23.01 24.61
N GLU A 493 10.23 -23.11 23.43
CA GLU A 493 11.33 -22.25 23.00
C GLU A 493 10.91 -20.80 22.76
N SER A 494 9.61 -20.55 22.49
CA SER A 494 9.07 -19.20 22.28
C SER A 494 9.17 -18.33 23.51
N ASP A 495 9.32 -18.92 24.67
CA ASP A 495 9.30 -18.26 25.96
C ASP A 495 10.70 -17.94 26.51
N LYS A 496 11.74 -18.62 26.00
CA LYS A 496 13.14 -18.35 26.41
C LYS A 496 13.50 -16.86 26.34
N PRO A 497 13.09 -16.07 25.32
CA PRO A 497 13.39 -14.65 25.29
C PRO A 497 12.71 -13.82 26.39
N TYR A 498 11.67 -14.36 27.03
CA TYR A 498 10.99 -13.68 28.13
C TYR A 498 11.64 -13.96 29.48
N LEU A 499 12.15 -15.16 29.67
CA LEU A 499 12.88 -15.55 30.88
C LEU A 499 14.16 -14.69 31.05
N SER A 500 14.78 -14.27 29.95
CA SER A 500 15.95 -13.39 29.99
C SER A 500 15.65 -11.92 30.36
N MET A 501 14.36 -11.56 30.54
CA MET A 501 13.96 -10.21 30.95
C MET A 501 13.98 -10.00 32.48
N GLU A 502 14.16 -11.08 33.24
CA GLU A 502 14.07 -11.06 34.70
C GLU A 502 15.43 -10.89 35.36
N GLU A 503 16.04 -9.72 35.19
CA GLU A 503 17.27 -9.38 35.90
C GLU A 503 17.09 -9.49 37.44
N GLN A 504 15.90 -9.20 37.95
CA GLN A 504 15.63 -9.19 39.38
C GLN A 504 15.53 -10.61 39.93
N MET A 505 14.86 -11.56 39.23
CA MET A 505 14.85 -12.95 39.61
C MET A 505 16.20 -13.64 39.38
N LEU A 506 16.95 -13.23 38.37
CA LEU A 506 18.31 -13.70 38.18
C LEU A 506 19.24 -13.20 39.32
N LYS A 507 18.99 -12.02 39.88
CA LYS A 507 19.69 -11.53 41.08
C LYS A 507 19.28 -12.26 42.37
N GLU A 508 18.12 -12.90 42.41
CA GLU A 508 17.69 -13.76 43.53
C GLU A 508 18.29 -15.18 43.42
N CYS A 509 18.87 -15.56 42.28
CA CYS A 509 19.50 -16.86 42.03
C CYS A 509 21.01 -16.96 42.32
N PRO A 510 21.76 -15.94 42.71
CA PRO A 510 23.17 -16.17 43.00
C PRO A 510 23.31 -17.12 44.16
N LEU A 511 24.15 -18.14 43.95
CA LEU A 511 24.67 -18.94 45.07
C LEU A 511 25.26 -17.99 46.09
N ASP A 512 24.92 -18.21 47.36
CA ASP A 512 25.51 -17.45 48.45
C ASP A 512 27.02 -17.69 48.46
N PHE A 513 27.78 -16.71 47.97
CA PHE A 513 29.25 -16.80 47.96
C PHE A 513 29.86 -16.90 49.35
N SER A 514 29.12 -16.60 50.41
CA SER A 514 29.57 -16.85 51.79
C SER A 514 29.77 -18.33 52.08
N LEU A 515 29.11 -19.22 51.35
CA LEU A 515 29.27 -20.68 51.42
C LEU A 515 30.48 -21.22 50.65
N ILE A 516 31.02 -20.44 49.70
CA ILE A 516 32.28 -20.75 49.02
C ILE A 516 33.40 -20.18 49.92
N GLY A 517 33.94 -21.02 50.77
CA GLY A 517 34.98 -20.58 51.70
C GLY A 517 36.08 -19.80 51.02
N GLN A 518 36.57 -18.77 51.70
CA GLN A 518 37.61 -17.82 51.23
C GLN A 518 38.93 -18.45 50.72
N LYS A 519 39.03 -19.80 50.77
CA LYS A 519 40.18 -20.57 50.25
C LYS A 519 40.36 -20.52 48.73
N TYR A 520 39.36 -20.08 47.96
CA TYR A 520 39.43 -20.08 46.51
C TYR A 520 39.71 -18.68 45.90
N TRP A 521 39.71 -17.66 46.72
CA TRP A 521 40.04 -16.30 46.25
C TRP A 521 41.34 -15.83 46.91
N LYS A 522 42.47 -16.17 46.32
CA LYS A 522 43.69 -15.46 46.61
C LYS A 522 43.77 -14.21 45.74
N GLU A 523 43.85 -13.06 46.37
CA GLU A 523 44.25 -11.82 45.68
C GLU A 523 45.60 -12.08 44.98
N GLY A 524 45.60 -12.08 43.64
CA GLY A 524 46.85 -12.08 42.89
C GLY A 524 47.03 -13.08 41.77
N ASP A 525 46.04 -13.92 41.42
CA ASP A 525 46.12 -14.72 40.19
C ASP A 525 45.53 -13.94 39.01
N ASP A 526 46.41 -13.31 38.25
CA ASP A 526 46.09 -12.75 36.93
C ASP A 526 45.58 -13.84 36.03
N PHE A 527 44.33 -13.70 35.57
CA PHE A 527 43.81 -14.51 34.47
C PHE A 527 44.56 -14.15 33.18
N VAL A 528 45.37 -15.06 32.68
CA VAL A 528 45.92 -15.04 31.33
C VAL A 528 44.84 -15.48 30.33
#